data_81abad5f1fd24a16d8bfaa8b478fb4ac
#
_entry.id   81abad5f1fd24a16d8bfaa8b478fb4ac
#
_cell.length_a   1.000
_cell.length_b   1.000
_cell.length_c   1.000
_cell.angle_alpha   90.00
_cell.angle_beta   90.00
_cell.angle_gamma   90.00
#
_symmetry.space_group_name_H-M   'P 1'
#
loop_
_entity.id
_entity.type
_entity.pdbx_description
1 polymer ?
#
loop_
_entity_poly.entity_id
_entity_poly.type
_entity_poly.pdbx_seq_one_letter_code
_entity_poly.pdbx_strand_id
1 'polypeptide(L)'
;MDARVLWTLPKDDFTKINVHGFYPDEPLPNGNRSGIGIVFRNDKGTIVRMFGGSLGIQERRLNEFYAMLYALRKAFFLNHNLVELEFDHPGAYWEWRHSRVDGAIPEHLYVIRQLNTRRYDKNSIIDLNLVNAECNALATYLAQHGANTWDCMVEIDAPFGRVKELWYNDMGLGPIGPQYDSVHEANLNDVVVNAELEMLEGDEMV
;
A
#
# COMPACT_ATOMS: atom_id res chain seq x y z
N MET A 1 -26.51 15.71 -7.94
CA MET A 1 -25.03 15.83 -8.09
C MET A 1 -24.47 14.96 -7.02
N ASP A 2 -23.95 13.79 -7.39
CA ASP A 2 -23.29 12.92 -6.42
C ASP A 2 -22.02 13.62 -5.96
N ALA A 3 -21.89 13.80 -4.64
CA ALA A 3 -20.66 14.31 -4.06
C ALA A 3 -19.55 13.30 -4.38
N ARG A 4 -18.57 13.70 -5.18
CA ARG A 4 -17.39 12.85 -5.41
C ARG A 4 -16.74 12.60 -4.06
N VAL A 5 -16.59 11.35 -3.71
CA VAL A 5 -15.80 10.97 -2.54
C VAL A 5 -14.35 11.25 -2.89
N LEU A 6 -13.79 12.30 -2.31
CA LEU A 6 -12.42 12.72 -2.57
C LEU A 6 -11.51 12.17 -1.49
N TRP A 7 -10.29 11.82 -1.88
CA TRP A 7 -9.21 11.57 -0.93
C TRP A 7 -9.00 12.81 -0.03
N THR A 8 -8.76 12.60 1.24
CA THR A 8 -8.57 13.69 2.22
C THR A 8 -7.14 13.75 2.71
N LEU A 9 -6.66 14.96 3.01
CA LEU A 9 -5.36 15.13 3.66
C LEU A 9 -5.33 14.41 5.02
N PRO A 10 -4.17 13.90 5.46
CA PRO A 10 -3.99 13.39 6.82
C PRO A 10 -4.12 14.52 7.86
N LYS A 11 -4.24 14.14 9.12
CA LYS A 11 -4.12 15.07 10.24
C LYS A 11 -2.72 15.69 10.26
N ASP A 12 -2.60 16.86 10.88
CA ASP A 12 -1.31 17.50 11.07
C ASP A 12 -0.31 16.55 11.74
N ASP A 13 0.92 16.53 11.26
CA ASP A 13 2.03 15.66 11.70
C ASP A 13 1.81 14.15 11.41
N PHE A 14 0.68 13.73 10.90
CA PHE A 14 0.46 12.33 10.52
C PHE A 14 1.00 12.03 9.13
N THR A 15 1.53 10.83 8.98
CA THR A 15 1.78 10.22 7.67
C THR A 15 0.58 9.38 7.29
N LYS A 16 -0.05 9.69 6.17
CA LYS A 16 -1.11 8.85 5.60
C LYS A 16 -0.48 7.78 4.72
N ILE A 17 -0.88 6.55 4.96
CA ILE A 17 -0.42 5.40 4.20
C ILE A 17 -1.61 4.71 3.57
N ASN A 18 -1.72 4.79 2.24
CA ASN A 18 -2.70 4.03 1.49
C ASN A 18 -2.11 2.69 1.08
N VAL A 19 -2.82 1.60 1.34
CA VAL A 19 -2.39 0.24 1.00
C VAL A 19 -3.46 -0.51 0.22
N HIS A 20 -3.05 -1.40 -0.66
CA HIS A 20 -3.95 -2.29 -1.39
C HIS A 20 -3.26 -3.61 -1.70
N GLY A 21 -3.97 -4.71 -1.47
CA GLY A 21 -3.58 -6.06 -1.86
C GLY A 21 -4.34 -6.49 -3.13
N PHE A 22 -3.68 -6.49 -4.27
CA PHE A 22 -4.27 -6.95 -5.54
C PHE A 22 -4.16 -8.47 -5.67
N TYR A 23 -5.27 -9.11 -6.00
CA TYR A 23 -5.35 -10.53 -6.27
C TYR A 23 -6.28 -10.78 -7.47
N PRO A 24 -5.76 -11.09 -8.66
CA PRO A 24 -6.56 -11.39 -9.83
C PRO A 24 -7.26 -12.74 -9.69
N ASP A 25 -8.38 -12.91 -10.37
CA ASP A 25 -9.12 -14.18 -10.37
C ASP A 25 -8.32 -15.28 -11.13
N GLU A 26 -7.59 -14.89 -12.18
CA GLU A 26 -6.71 -15.76 -12.95
C GLU A 26 -5.24 -15.32 -12.79
N PRO A 27 -4.27 -16.25 -12.90
CA PRO A 27 -2.85 -15.88 -12.88
C PRO A 27 -2.51 -14.87 -13.97
N LEU A 28 -1.64 -13.92 -13.65
CA LEU A 28 -1.14 -12.95 -14.60
C LEU A 28 -0.22 -13.63 -15.65
N PRO A 29 0.00 -13.01 -16.82
CA PRO A 29 0.86 -13.56 -17.87
C PRO A 29 2.30 -13.89 -17.43
N ASN A 30 2.83 -13.17 -16.44
CA ASN A 30 4.13 -13.42 -15.83
C ASN A 30 4.11 -14.53 -14.77
N GLY A 31 2.96 -15.17 -14.52
CA GLY A 31 2.78 -16.21 -13.52
C GLY A 31 2.47 -15.71 -12.10
N ASN A 32 2.55 -14.42 -11.84
CA ASN A 32 2.22 -13.84 -10.54
C ASN A 32 0.71 -13.98 -10.24
N ARG A 33 0.38 -14.15 -8.96
CA ARG A 33 -1.00 -14.24 -8.49
C ARG A 33 -1.39 -13.13 -7.53
N SER A 34 -0.47 -12.24 -7.20
CA SER A 34 -0.74 -11.17 -6.26
C SER A 34 0.19 -10.00 -6.46
N GLY A 35 -0.24 -8.85 -5.98
CA GLY A 35 0.59 -7.67 -5.86
C GLY A 35 0.16 -6.83 -4.69
N ILE A 36 1.06 -6.04 -4.16
CA ILE A 36 0.75 -5.02 -3.18
C ILE A 36 1.22 -3.65 -3.66
N GLY A 37 0.45 -2.63 -3.27
CA GLY A 37 0.76 -1.24 -3.56
C GLY A 37 0.63 -0.41 -2.29
N ILE A 38 1.59 0.47 -2.06
CA ILE A 38 1.68 1.26 -0.84
C ILE A 38 2.14 2.68 -1.20
N VAL A 39 1.46 3.67 -0.63
CA VAL A 39 1.78 5.09 -0.84
C VAL A 39 1.84 5.80 0.50
N PHE A 40 2.96 6.43 0.79
CA PHE A 40 3.15 7.28 1.95
C PHE A 40 3.00 8.74 1.55
N ARG A 41 2.18 9.49 2.27
CA ARG A 41 1.97 10.92 2.06
C ARG A 41 2.10 11.68 3.37
N ASN A 42 2.73 12.86 3.30
CA ASN A 42 2.80 13.75 4.45
C ASN A 42 1.47 14.53 4.63
N ASP A 43 1.41 15.36 5.67
CA ASP A 43 0.28 16.23 6.03
C ASP A 43 -0.14 17.20 4.91
N LYS A 44 0.73 17.45 3.94
CA LYS A 44 0.45 18.29 2.75
C LYS A 44 -0.03 17.48 1.55
N GLY A 45 -0.20 16.16 1.68
CA GLY A 45 -0.57 15.26 0.59
C GLY A 45 0.57 14.95 -0.39
N THR A 46 1.78 15.42 -0.11
CA THR A 46 2.94 15.10 -0.95
C THR A 46 3.33 13.65 -0.76
N ILE A 47 3.52 12.93 -1.85
CA ILE A 47 4.05 11.56 -1.82
C ILE A 47 5.50 11.61 -1.33
N VAL A 48 5.78 10.89 -0.25
CA VAL A 48 7.12 10.80 0.34
C VAL A 48 7.79 9.46 0.05
N ARG A 49 6.99 8.38 -0.15
CA ARG A 49 7.45 7.04 -0.55
C ARG A 49 6.36 6.30 -1.28
N MET A 50 6.75 5.41 -2.17
CA MET A 50 5.86 4.48 -2.84
C MET A 50 6.53 3.12 -2.96
N PHE A 51 5.72 2.07 -2.84
CA PHE A 51 6.16 0.70 -3.03
C PHE A 51 5.14 -0.06 -3.87
N GLY A 52 5.62 -0.93 -4.73
CA GLY A 52 4.76 -1.83 -5.51
C GLY A 52 5.51 -3.11 -5.83
N GLY A 53 4.78 -4.21 -6.03
CA GLY A 53 5.41 -5.47 -6.40
C GLY A 53 4.62 -6.68 -5.97
N SER A 54 5.19 -7.87 -6.21
CA SER A 54 4.62 -9.15 -5.80
C SER A 54 5.36 -9.71 -4.59
N LEU A 55 4.61 -10.33 -3.68
CA LEU A 55 5.15 -11.14 -2.58
C LEU A 55 4.97 -12.63 -2.82
N GLY A 56 4.49 -13.03 -4.01
CA GLY A 56 4.20 -14.43 -4.33
C GLY A 56 3.04 -15.04 -3.54
N ILE A 57 2.27 -14.23 -2.78
CA ILE A 57 1.17 -14.68 -1.94
C ILE A 57 -0.03 -15.03 -2.82
N GLN A 58 -0.68 -16.16 -2.54
CA GLN A 58 -1.72 -16.73 -3.38
C GLN A 58 -3.11 -16.75 -2.74
N GLU A 59 -3.31 -16.00 -1.69
CA GLU A 59 -4.59 -15.88 -1.02
C GLU A 59 -4.96 -14.40 -0.86
N ARG A 60 -6.16 -14.02 -1.36
CA ARG A 60 -6.61 -12.63 -1.46
C ARG A 60 -6.51 -11.85 -0.15
N ARG A 61 -7.06 -12.44 0.91
CA ARG A 61 -7.16 -11.78 2.22
C ARG A 61 -5.80 -11.65 2.89
N LEU A 62 -4.99 -12.69 2.75
CA LEU A 62 -3.63 -12.71 3.27
C LEU A 62 -2.77 -11.64 2.59
N ASN A 63 -2.93 -11.46 1.28
CA ASN A 63 -2.22 -10.43 0.53
C ASN A 63 -2.51 -9.02 1.05
N GLU A 64 -3.78 -8.73 1.40
CA GLU A 64 -4.16 -7.45 2.02
C GLU A 64 -3.48 -7.24 3.38
N PHE A 65 -3.48 -8.26 4.23
CA PHE A 65 -2.79 -8.19 5.52
C PHE A 65 -1.28 -7.99 5.39
N TYR A 66 -0.65 -8.63 4.43
CA TYR A 66 0.78 -8.42 4.17
C TYR A 66 1.06 -7.03 3.62
N ALA A 67 0.17 -6.45 2.79
CA ALA A 67 0.29 -5.06 2.37
C ALA A 67 0.30 -4.11 3.57
N MET A 68 -0.63 -4.29 4.52
CA MET A 68 -0.68 -3.53 5.77
C MET A 68 0.56 -3.74 6.63
N LEU A 69 1.00 -5.00 6.81
CA LEU A 69 2.16 -5.33 7.62
C LEU A 69 3.44 -4.73 7.04
N TYR A 70 3.64 -4.86 5.73
CA TYR A 70 4.78 -4.26 5.05
C TYR A 70 4.79 -2.74 5.21
N ALA A 71 3.64 -2.08 5.00
CA ALA A 71 3.49 -0.64 5.18
C ALA A 71 3.86 -0.18 6.59
N LEU A 72 3.35 -0.86 7.63
CA LEU A 72 3.66 -0.51 9.01
C LEU A 72 5.13 -0.78 9.36
N ARG A 73 5.72 -1.89 8.90
CA ARG A 73 7.16 -2.13 9.08
C ARG A 73 8.01 -1.01 8.47
N LYS A 74 7.68 -0.59 7.24
CA LYS A 74 8.35 0.54 6.59
C LYS A 74 8.12 1.85 7.34
N ALA A 75 6.91 2.13 7.82
CA ALA A 75 6.63 3.31 8.63
C ALA A 75 7.52 3.39 9.86
N PHE A 76 7.62 2.30 10.62
CA PHE A 76 8.49 2.24 11.81
C PHE A 76 9.97 2.38 11.47
N PHE A 77 10.42 1.70 10.43
CA PHE A 77 11.80 1.82 9.97
C PHE A 77 12.17 3.26 9.60
N LEU A 78 11.22 4.00 9.02
CA LEU A 78 11.36 5.40 8.63
C LEU A 78 11.04 6.39 9.76
N ASN A 79 10.79 5.90 10.99
CA ASN A 79 10.41 6.71 12.16
C ASN A 79 9.09 7.49 12.00
N HIS A 80 8.15 7.00 11.20
CA HIS A 80 6.79 7.52 11.15
C HIS A 80 5.97 6.92 12.29
N ASN A 81 5.79 7.68 13.37
CA ASN A 81 5.11 7.21 14.57
C ASN A 81 3.65 7.62 14.65
N LEU A 82 3.23 8.60 13.86
CA LEU A 82 1.85 9.05 13.72
C LEU A 82 1.36 8.65 12.34
N VAL A 83 0.49 7.64 12.26
CA VAL A 83 0.10 7.00 10.99
C VAL A 83 -1.42 6.94 10.87
N GLU A 84 -1.94 7.41 9.74
CA GLU A 84 -3.28 7.08 9.24
C GLU A 84 -3.14 5.98 8.17
N LEU A 85 -3.48 4.75 8.50
CA LEU A 85 -3.47 3.63 7.56
C LEU A 85 -4.83 3.48 6.91
N GLU A 86 -4.89 3.70 5.60
CA GLU A 86 -6.09 3.60 4.78
C GLU A 86 -6.03 2.39 3.85
N PHE A 87 -7.13 1.66 3.77
CA PHE A 87 -7.32 0.51 2.88
C PHE A 87 -8.80 0.32 2.54
N ASP A 88 -9.08 -0.38 1.46
CA ASP A 88 -10.42 -0.49 0.87
C ASP A 88 -11.01 -1.91 0.91
N HIS A 89 -10.45 -2.82 1.71
CA HIS A 89 -10.94 -4.17 1.87
C HIS A 89 -11.75 -4.36 3.18
N PRO A 90 -13.11 -4.34 3.14
CA PRO A 90 -13.92 -4.41 4.35
C PRO A 90 -13.69 -5.67 5.19
N GLY A 91 -13.48 -6.83 4.54
CA GLY A 91 -13.23 -8.09 5.23
C GLY A 91 -11.96 -8.04 6.08
N ALA A 92 -10.85 -7.52 5.53
CA ALA A 92 -9.60 -7.35 6.27
C ALA A 92 -9.75 -6.35 7.43
N TYR A 93 -10.48 -5.25 7.20
CA TYR A 93 -10.77 -4.27 8.25
C TYR A 93 -11.49 -4.89 9.43
N TRP A 94 -12.58 -5.63 9.19
CA TRP A 94 -13.38 -6.24 10.26
C TRP A 94 -12.61 -7.33 10.99
N GLU A 95 -11.88 -8.16 10.26
CA GLU A 95 -11.09 -9.23 10.85
C GLU A 95 -9.97 -8.69 11.75
N TRP A 96 -9.24 -7.69 11.29
CA TRP A 96 -8.18 -7.06 12.09
C TRP A 96 -8.74 -6.29 13.29
N ARG A 97 -9.76 -5.44 13.06
CA ARG A 97 -10.32 -4.59 14.11
C ARG A 97 -10.88 -5.34 15.28
N HIS A 98 -11.50 -6.47 15.02
CA HIS A 98 -12.18 -7.26 16.07
C HIS A 98 -11.31 -8.37 16.62
N SER A 99 -10.12 -8.62 16.07
CA SER A 99 -9.21 -9.72 16.44
C SER A 99 -9.94 -11.07 16.55
N ARG A 100 -11.10 -11.19 15.88
CA ARG A 100 -11.90 -12.40 15.89
C ARG A 100 -11.34 -13.36 14.86
N VAL A 101 -10.65 -14.30 15.40
CA VAL A 101 -9.93 -15.31 14.69
C VAL A 101 -10.69 -16.63 14.66
N ASP A 102 -11.98 -16.59 14.89
CA ASP A 102 -12.83 -17.78 14.80
C ASP A 102 -12.88 -18.24 13.33
N GLY A 103 -12.18 -19.34 13.04
CA GLY A 103 -12.07 -19.90 11.70
C GLY A 103 -10.97 -19.30 10.80
N ALA A 104 -10.12 -18.42 11.31
CA ALA A 104 -8.97 -17.94 10.55
C ALA A 104 -7.92 -19.04 10.36
N ILE A 105 -7.37 -19.12 9.17
CA ILE A 105 -6.22 -19.96 8.89
C ILE A 105 -5.00 -19.49 9.70
N PRO A 106 -4.09 -20.41 10.08
CA PRO A 106 -2.93 -20.08 10.93
C PRO A 106 -2.09 -18.91 10.44
N GLU A 107 -1.93 -18.77 9.13
CA GLU A 107 -1.17 -17.71 8.48
C GLU A 107 -1.79 -16.32 8.75
N HIS A 108 -3.12 -16.21 8.68
CA HIS A 108 -3.82 -14.95 9.02
C HIS A 108 -3.58 -14.56 10.47
N LEU A 109 -3.60 -15.56 11.39
CA LEU A 109 -3.34 -15.33 12.81
C LEU A 109 -1.97 -14.74 13.05
N TYR A 110 -0.96 -15.28 12.39
CA TYR A 110 0.40 -14.79 12.52
C TYR A 110 0.48 -13.32 12.09
N VAL A 111 -0.02 -13.00 10.89
CA VAL A 111 0.06 -11.63 10.36
C VAL A 111 -0.75 -10.66 11.21
N ILE A 112 -1.95 -11.03 11.64
CA ILE A 112 -2.78 -10.20 12.53
C ILE A 112 -2.09 -9.95 13.88
N ARG A 113 -1.40 -10.94 14.45
CA ARG A 113 -0.60 -10.72 15.66
C ARG A 113 0.52 -9.71 15.44
N GLN A 114 1.24 -9.82 14.33
CA GLN A 114 2.28 -8.85 13.97
C GLN A 114 1.70 -7.43 13.79
N LEU A 115 0.56 -7.30 13.11
CA LEU A 115 -0.15 -6.03 12.96
C LEU A 115 -0.57 -5.44 14.31
N ASN A 116 -1.09 -6.27 15.23
CA ASN A 116 -1.48 -5.83 16.56
C ASN A 116 -0.28 -5.40 17.40
N THR A 117 0.84 -6.09 17.31
CA THR A 117 2.08 -5.68 17.98
C THR A 117 2.47 -4.25 17.58
N ARG A 118 2.38 -3.92 16.29
CA ARG A 118 2.66 -2.58 15.79
C ARG A 118 1.62 -1.56 16.23
N ARG A 119 0.34 -1.91 16.14
CA ARG A 119 -0.77 -1.02 16.52
C ARG A 119 -0.74 -0.60 17.99
N TYR A 120 -0.29 -1.48 18.88
CA TYR A 120 -0.27 -1.24 20.32
C TYR A 120 1.12 -0.84 20.84
N ASP A 121 2.04 -0.50 19.94
CA ASP A 121 3.31 0.09 20.34
C ASP A 121 3.07 1.42 21.07
N LYS A 122 3.67 1.58 22.25
CA LYS A 122 3.46 2.76 23.11
C LYS A 122 3.99 4.06 22.50
N ASN A 123 4.89 3.96 21.54
CA ASN A 123 5.55 5.09 20.92
C ASN A 123 4.87 5.51 19.60
N SER A 124 3.78 4.85 19.20
CA SER A 124 3.11 5.12 17.95
C SER A 124 1.61 5.25 18.11
N ILE A 125 1.00 6.05 17.25
CA ILE A 125 -0.45 6.16 17.08
C ILE A 125 -0.77 5.73 15.66
N ILE A 126 -1.57 4.67 15.53
CA ILE A 126 -2.01 4.15 14.25
C ILE A 126 -3.53 4.20 14.19
N ASP A 127 -4.04 5.10 13.35
CA ASP A 127 -5.44 5.20 13.02
C ASP A 127 -5.75 4.32 11.80
N LEU A 128 -6.73 3.42 11.94
CA LEU A 128 -7.15 2.51 10.88
C LEU A 128 -8.41 3.02 10.21
N ASN A 129 -8.36 3.26 8.93
CA ASN A 129 -9.46 3.80 8.17
C ASN A 129 -9.83 2.90 6.99
N LEU A 130 -11.07 2.41 6.98
CA LEU A 130 -11.65 1.82 5.79
C LEU A 130 -12.14 2.94 4.89
N VAL A 131 -11.63 2.99 3.66
CA VAL A 131 -11.98 4.01 2.67
C VAL A 131 -12.66 3.40 1.45
N ASN A 132 -13.29 4.23 0.63
CA ASN A 132 -13.80 3.81 -0.65
C ASN A 132 -12.64 3.52 -1.62
N ALA A 133 -12.84 2.57 -2.54
CA ALA A 133 -11.83 2.21 -3.54
C ALA A 133 -11.35 3.40 -4.39
N GLU A 134 -12.23 4.37 -4.64
CA GLU A 134 -11.88 5.62 -5.34
C GLU A 134 -10.83 6.45 -4.60
N CYS A 135 -10.87 6.46 -3.25
CA CYS A 135 -9.89 7.14 -2.41
C CYS A 135 -8.58 6.35 -2.26
N ASN A 136 -8.56 5.08 -2.71
CA ASN A 136 -7.40 4.20 -2.66
C ASN A 136 -6.84 3.87 -4.06
N ALA A 137 -7.31 4.57 -5.09
CA ALA A 137 -7.03 4.26 -6.49
C ALA A 137 -5.53 4.22 -6.83
N LEU A 138 -4.72 5.06 -6.18
CA LEU A 138 -3.28 5.09 -6.41
C LEU A 138 -2.58 3.83 -5.87
N ALA A 139 -2.89 3.40 -4.63
CA ALA A 139 -2.36 2.16 -4.07
C ALA A 139 -2.85 0.93 -4.88
N THR A 140 -4.11 0.93 -5.31
CA THR A 140 -4.68 -0.10 -6.19
C THR A 140 -3.91 -0.19 -7.51
N TYR A 141 -3.64 0.94 -8.15
CA TYR A 141 -2.86 0.96 -9.39
C TYR A 141 -1.45 0.41 -9.19
N LEU A 142 -0.75 0.83 -8.11
CA LEU A 142 0.59 0.33 -7.80
C LEU A 142 0.61 -1.17 -7.54
N ALA A 143 -0.41 -1.70 -6.86
CA ALA A 143 -0.53 -3.14 -6.62
C ALA A 143 -0.70 -3.92 -7.93
N GLN A 144 -1.58 -3.46 -8.81
CA GLN A 144 -1.82 -4.07 -10.13
C GLN A 144 -0.59 -3.95 -11.04
N HIS A 145 0.00 -2.76 -11.10
CA HIS A 145 1.18 -2.52 -11.92
C HIS A 145 2.37 -3.35 -11.42
N GLY A 146 2.60 -3.36 -10.11
CA GLY A 146 3.66 -4.12 -9.47
C GLY A 146 3.53 -5.62 -9.72
N ALA A 147 2.32 -6.19 -9.57
CA ALA A 147 2.06 -7.59 -9.85
C ALA A 147 2.37 -7.98 -11.31
N ASN A 148 2.14 -7.08 -12.26
CA ASN A 148 2.41 -7.31 -13.68
C ASN A 148 3.87 -7.11 -14.08
N THR A 149 4.63 -6.34 -13.31
CA THR A 149 5.95 -5.83 -13.74
C THR A 149 7.09 -6.41 -12.91
N TRP A 150 6.90 -6.62 -11.60
CA TRP A 150 7.96 -7.00 -10.68
C TRP A 150 7.67 -8.28 -9.91
N ASP A 151 8.67 -9.14 -9.79
CA ASP A 151 8.58 -10.40 -9.03
C ASP A 151 8.87 -10.22 -7.53
N CYS A 152 9.25 -9.01 -7.11
CA CYS A 152 9.51 -8.64 -5.72
C CYS A 152 8.99 -7.23 -5.44
N MET A 153 9.07 -6.82 -4.18
CA MET A 153 8.75 -5.46 -3.78
C MET A 153 9.83 -4.48 -4.22
N VAL A 154 9.39 -3.37 -4.81
CA VAL A 154 10.24 -2.30 -5.33
C VAL A 154 9.85 -0.98 -4.68
N GLU A 155 10.81 -0.20 -4.23
CA GLU A 155 10.61 1.20 -3.87
C GLU A 155 10.68 2.06 -5.14
N ILE A 156 9.71 2.97 -5.28
CA ILE A 156 9.54 3.79 -6.47
C ILE A 156 9.89 5.24 -6.11
N ASP A 157 10.96 5.75 -6.68
CA ASP A 157 11.55 7.04 -6.28
C ASP A 157 10.72 8.26 -6.66
N ALA A 158 9.96 8.19 -7.75
CA ALA A 158 9.17 9.32 -8.24
C ALA A 158 7.84 8.88 -8.88
N PRO A 159 6.78 9.70 -8.75
CA PRO A 159 5.54 9.45 -9.48
C PRO A 159 5.75 9.46 -10.98
N PHE A 160 5.22 8.46 -11.68
CA PHE A 160 5.31 8.27 -13.12
C PHE A 160 3.94 8.09 -13.77
N GLY A 161 3.78 8.40 -15.03
CA GLY A 161 2.59 8.11 -15.85
C GLY A 161 1.27 8.21 -15.08
N ARG A 162 0.53 7.11 -15.01
CA ARG A 162 -0.78 7.02 -14.34
C ARG A 162 -0.74 7.30 -12.84
N VAL A 163 0.37 7.00 -12.15
CA VAL A 163 0.55 7.33 -10.72
C VAL A 163 0.46 8.84 -10.50
N LYS A 164 1.10 9.61 -11.38
CA LYS A 164 1.09 11.07 -11.33
C LYS A 164 -0.30 11.64 -11.53
N GLU A 165 -1.04 11.12 -12.50
CA GLU A 165 -2.44 11.52 -12.75
C GLU A 165 -3.33 11.25 -11.53
N LEU A 166 -3.24 10.05 -10.95
CA LEU A 166 -4.03 9.67 -9.78
C LEU A 166 -3.70 10.55 -8.58
N TRP A 167 -2.41 10.84 -8.35
CA TRP A 167 -2.00 11.74 -7.29
C TRP A 167 -2.58 13.16 -7.46
N TYR A 168 -2.52 13.73 -8.67
CA TYR A 168 -3.11 15.04 -8.94
C TYR A 168 -4.62 15.05 -8.77
N ASN A 169 -5.31 13.96 -9.15
CA ASN A 169 -6.74 13.81 -8.92
C ASN A 169 -7.08 13.79 -7.42
N ASP A 170 -6.30 13.06 -6.61
CA ASP A 170 -6.45 13.02 -5.16
C ASP A 170 -6.29 14.43 -4.54
N MET A 171 -5.36 15.21 -5.07
CA MET A 171 -5.09 16.59 -4.62
C MET A 171 -6.12 17.63 -5.16
N GLY A 172 -7.11 17.19 -5.93
CA GLY A 172 -8.11 18.08 -6.53
C GLY A 172 -7.56 19.01 -7.62
N LEU A 173 -6.37 18.73 -8.14
CA LEU A 173 -5.69 19.57 -9.14
C LEU A 173 -6.17 19.30 -10.57
N GLY A 174 -7.06 18.31 -10.75
CA GLY A 174 -7.62 17.93 -12.05
C GLY A 174 -6.62 17.18 -12.95
N PRO A 175 -7.07 16.77 -14.15
CA PRO A 175 -6.20 16.04 -15.07
C PRO A 175 -5.04 16.92 -15.54
N ILE A 176 -3.84 16.35 -15.53
CA ILE A 176 -2.66 16.99 -16.14
C ILE A 176 -2.92 17.10 -17.64
N GLY A 177 -2.87 18.31 -18.19
CA GLY A 177 -3.01 18.51 -19.63
C GLY A 177 -1.85 17.83 -20.39
N PRO A 178 -2.05 17.50 -21.68
CA PRO A 178 -1.10 16.72 -22.51
C PRO A 178 0.30 17.34 -22.68
N GLN A 179 0.55 18.52 -22.15
CA GLN A 179 1.84 19.19 -22.24
C GLN A 179 2.95 18.62 -21.35
N TYR A 180 2.63 17.72 -20.40
CA TYR A 180 3.61 17.13 -19.48
C TYR A 180 4.10 15.73 -19.89
N ASP A 181 3.48 15.11 -20.90
CA ASP A 181 3.78 13.72 -21.29
C ASP A 181 5.02 13.56 -22.18
N SER A 182 5.66 14.67 -22.63
CA SER A 182 6.67 14.58 -23.67
C SER A 182 8.12 14.48 -23.20
N VAL A 183 8.39 14.41 -21.88
CA VAL A 183 9.79 14.48 -21.43
C VAL A 183 10.32 13.26 -20.68
N HIS A 184 9.51 12.39 -20.12
CA HIS A 184 10.00 11.20 -19.42
C HIS A 184 9.08 9.97 -19.54
N GLU A 185 8.91 9.44 -20.74
CA GLU A 185 8.93 7.98 -20.92
C GLU A 185 10.40 7.50 -20.89
N ALA A 186 11.14 7.96 -19.91
CA ALA A 186 12.43 7.38 -19.60
C ALA A 186 12.14 5.97 -19.05
N ASN A 187 12.63 4.99 -19.77
CA ASN A 187 12.72 3.58 -19.46
C ASN A 187 12.44 3.24 -17.98
N LEU A 188 11.28 2.60 -17.73
CA LEU A 188 10.95 1.96 -16.47
C LEU A 188 12.03 0.94 -15.98
N ASN A 189 13.04 0.68 -16.80
CA ASN A 189 14.20 -0.14 -16.51
C ASN A 189 15.28 0.58 -15.70
N ASP A 190 15.21 1.91 -15.55
CA ASP A 190 16.18 2.69 -14.76
C ASP A 190 15.67 3.01 -13.33
N VAL A 191 14.51 2.47 -12.91
CA VAL A 191 14.09 2.52 -11.51
C VAL A 191 15.06 1.64 -10.74
N VAL A 192 15.87 2.24 -9.88
CA VAL A 192 16.81 1.52 -9.00
C VAL A 192 16.03 0.53 -8.16
N VAL A 193 16.14 -0.74 -8.51
CA VAL A 193 15.55 -1.86 -7.78
C VAL A 193 16.41 -2.11 -6.56
N ASN A 194 16.07 -1.54 -5.43
CA ASN A 194 16.58 -2.00 -4.15
C ASN A 194 15.73 -3.20 -3.73
N ALA A 195 16.15 -4.39 -4.14
CA ALA A 195 15.51 -5.64 -3.76
C ALA A 195 15.75 -5.89 -2.26
N GLU A 196 14.78 -5.52 -1.43
CA GLU A 196 14.82 -5.79 0.01
C GLU A 196 13.98 -7.03 0.34
N LEU A 197 14.44 -8.20 -0.10
CA LEU A 197 13.90 -9.50 0.31
C LEU A 197 14.19 -9.83 1.79
N GLU A 198 15.14 -9.16 2.43
CA GLU A 198 15.64 -9.51 3.77
C GLU A 198 14.67 -9.18 4.92
N MET A 199 13.59 -8.44 4.70
CA MET A 199 12.73 -7.99 5.81
C MET A 199 11.61 -8.97 6.23
N LEU A 200 11.38 -10.04 5.48
CA LEU A 200 10.38 -11.04 5.86
C LEU A 200 10.97 -12.26 6.59
N GLU A 201 12.29 -12.48 6.46
CA GLU A 201 12.97 -13.65 7.03
C GLU A 201 13.64 -13.41 8.40
N GLY A 202 13.66 -12.17 8.90
CA GLY A 202 14.46 -11.76 10.07
C GLY A 202 13.89 -12.06 11.45
N ASP A 203 12.71 -12.67 11.59
CA ASP A 203 12.11 -13.01 12.89
C ASP A 203 11.95 -14.54 13.05
N GLU A 204 12.98 -15.33 12.71
CA GLU A 204 13.06 -16.69 13.24
C GLU A 204 13.52 -16.62 14.70
N MET A 205 12.59 -16.99 15.57
CA MET A 205 12.75 -17.54 16.92
C MET A 205 13.74 -16.84 17.88
N VAL A 206 13.18 -16.06 18.78
CA VAL A 206 13.50 -16.18 20.21
C VAL A 206 12.19 -16.25 21.00
#